data_92f6280bed0ec60e27034e6fb806d40a
#
_entry.id   92f6280bed0ec60e27034e6fb806d40a
#
_cell.length_a   1.000
_cell.length_b   1.000
_cell.length_c   1.000
_cell.angle_alpha   90.00
_cell.angle_beta   90.00
_cell.angle_gamma   90.00
#
_symmetry.space_group_name_H-M   'P 1'
#
loop_
_entity.id
_entity.type
_entity.pdbx_description
1 polymer ?
#
loop_
_entity_poly.entity_id
_entity_poly.type
_entity_poly.pdbx_seq_one_letter_code
_entity_poly.pdbx_strand_id
1 'polypeptide(L)'
;MKLIAPKPFTFEAGKRAVLLLHGFTGNTNDVKRLGRYLADRNYTVHAPLYKGHGGDPNTLIETNPIEWWNSVIEGYDTLRNLGYEEIAAAGVSLGGIFSLKLGVERPTKAIVTMSAPAIAKSPESLQSRIVDYAINYKKLSGTYDPN
;
A
#
# COMPACT_ATOMS: atom_id res chain seq x y z
N MET A 1 -22.36 -11.12 -3.88
CA MET A 1 -20.99 -11.60 -3.58
C MET A 1 -20.46 -10.80 -2.40
N LYS A 2 -20.02 -11.44 -1.33
CA LYS A 2 -19.54 -10.73 -0.14
C LYS A 2 -18.12 -10.21 -0.43
N LEU A 3 -17.94 -8.89 -0.47
CA LEU A 3 -16.61 -8.29 -0.61
C LEU A 3 -15.79 -8.64 0.64
N ILE A 4 -14.69 -9.35 0.44
CA ILE A 4 -13.73 -9.61 1.51
C ILE A 4 -12.83 -8.38 1.62
N ALA A 5 -12.91 -7.69 2.76
CA ALA A 5 -12.08 -6.52 3.01
C ALA A 5 -10.59 -6.91 2.98
N PRO A 6 -9.73 -6.18 2.25
CA PRO A 6 -8.30 -6.41 2.27
C PRO A 6 -7.75 -6.13 3.67
N LYS A 7 -6.67 -6.85 4.00
CA LYS A 7 -5.99 -6.72 5.30
C LYS A 7 -4.49 -6.58 5.08
N PRO A 8 -3.76 -5.98 6.00
CA PRO A 8 -2.30 -6.13 6.02
C PRO A 8 -1.93 -7.62 6.03
N PHE A 9 -0.80 -7.95 5.45
CA PHE A 9 -0.29 -9.31 5.50
C PHE A 9 1.21 -9.35 5.78
N THR A 10 1.65 -10.47 6.36
CA THR A 10 3.06 -10.79 6.54
C THR A 10 3.28 -12.22 6.04
N PHE A 11 4.27 -12.39 5.16
CA PHE A 11 4.76 -13.70 4.74
C PHE A 11 6.17 -13.87 5.30
N GLU A 12 6.30 -14.63 6.37
CA GLU A 12 7.60 -14.91 6.99
C GLU A 12 8.34 -15.98 6.18
N ALA A 13 9.61 -15.70 5.84
CA ALA A 13 10.47 -16.60 5.11
C ALA A 13 11.93 -16.45 5.56
N GLY A 14 12.78 -15.74 4.83
CA GLY A 14 14.20 -15.59 5.17
C GLY A 14 14.48 -14.45 6.14
N LYS A 15 15.77 -14.18 6.35
CA LYS A 15 16.27 -13.17 7.31
C LYS A 15 16.20 -11.73 6.77
N ARG A 16 16.07 -11.55 5.46
CA ARG A 16 15.91 -10.24 4.82
C ARG A 16 14.43 -9.95 4.62
N ALA A 17 14.04 -8.72 4.84
CA ALA A 17 12.64 -8.33 4.74
C ALA A 17 12.40 -7.27 3.65
N VAL A 18 11.20 -7.30 3.10
CA VAL A 18 10.72 -6.31 2.13
C VAL A 18 9.39 -5.74 2.63
N LEU A 19 9.34 -4.42 2.78
CA LEU A 19 8.09 -3.69 2.98
C LEU A 19 7.48 -3.39 1.63
N LEU A 20 6.29 -3.93 1.34
CA LEU A 20 5.56 -3.71 0.09
C LEU A 20 4.46 -2.68 0.27
N LEU A 21 4.50 -1.63 -0.55
CA LEU A 21 3.64 -0.46 -0.44
C LEU A 21 2.74 -0.32 -1.66
N HIS A 22 1.43 -0.36 -1.43
CA HIS A 22 0.42 -0.22 -2.49
C HIS A 22 0.22 1.25 -2.93
N GLY A 23 -0.53 1.45 -4.01
CA GLY A 23 -0.83 2.77 -4.56
C GLY A 23 -2.04 3.45 -3.92
N PHE A 24 -2.24 4.72 -4.28
CA PHE A 24 -3.43 5.48 -3.94
C PHE A 24 -4.68 4.84 -4.54
N THR A 25 -5.76 4.74 -3.78
CA THR A 25 -6.99 4.00 -4.09
C THR A 25 -6.82 2.47 -4.23
N GLY A 26 -5.59 1.98 -4.08
CA GLY A 26 -5.28 0.55 -4.07
C GLY A 26 -5.40 -0.07 -2.68
N ASN A 27 -4.92 -1.29 -2.58
CA ASN A 27 -4.88 -2.03 -1.31
C ASN A 27 -3.81 -3.14 -1.35
N THR A 28 -3.70 -3.90 -0.29
CA THR A 28 -2.69 -4.96 -0.13
C THR A 28 -2.80 -6.08 -1.16
N ASN A 29 -3.97 -6.33 -1.76
CA ASN A 29 -4.12 -7.34 -2.80
C ASN A 29 -3.31 -7.00 -4.06
N ASP A 30 -3.09 -5.71 -4.35
CA ASP A 30 -2.35 -5.26 -5.52
C ASP A 30 -0.89 -5.71 -5.50
N VAL A 31 -0.32 -5.85 -4.31
CA VAL A 31 1.08 -6.26 -4.10
C VAL A 31 1.22 -7.71 -3.59
N LYS A 32 0.12 -8.39 -3.34
CA LYS A 32 0.14 -9.72 -2.71
C LYS A 32 0.81 -10.79 -3.56
N ARG A 33 0.64 -10.73 -4.89
CA ARG A 33 1.29 -11.66 -5.81
C ARG A 33 2.81 -11.50 -5.80
N LEU A 34 3.28 -10.24 -5.80
CA LEU A 34 4.71 -9.95 -5.65
C LEU A 34 5.21 -10.39 -4.27
N GLY A 35 4.41 -10.19 -3.22
CA GLY A 35 4.74 -10.65 -1.88
C GLY A 35 4.98 -12.15 -1.80
N ARG A 36 4.12 -12.96 -2.42
CA ARG A 36 4.30 -14.43 -2.50
C ARG A 36 5.55 -14.80 -3.30
N TYR A 37 5.76 -14.17 -4.44
CA TYR A 37 6.95 -14.39 -5.26
C TYR A 37 8.25 -14.14 -4.49
N LEU A 38 8.30 -13.08 -3.68
CA LEU A 38 9.46 -12.77 -2.84
C LEU A 38 9.60 -13.75 -1.66
N ALA A 39 8.49 -14.13 -1.03
CA ALA A 39 8.50 -15.12 0.05
C ALA A 39 9.03 -16.48 -0.42
N ASP A 40 8.64 -16.93 -1.61
CA ASP A 40 9.16 -18.14 -2.25
C ASP A 40 10.69 -18.08 -2.53
N ARG A 41 11.28 -16.88 -2.47
CA ARG A 41 12.71 -16.61 -2.62
C ARG A 41 13.40 -16.21 -1.32
N ASN A 42 12.83 -16.64 -0.20
CA ASN A 42 13.38 -16.44 1.13
C ASN A 42 13.48 -14.96 1.58
N TYR A 43 12.56 -14.12 1.13
CA TYR A 43 12.35 -12.79 1.70
C TYR A 43 11.10 -12.79 2.56
N THR A 44 11.21 -12.34 3.79
CA THR A 44 10.03 -12.00 4.57
C THR A 44 9.41 -10.74 3.99
N VAL A 45 8.09 -10.73 3.84
CA VAL A 45 7.36 -9.62 3.23
C VAL A 45 6.27 -9.14 4.18
N HIS A 46 6.19 -7.83 4.37
CA HIS A 46 5.05 -7.20 5.03
C HIS A 46 4.45 -6.13 4.12
N ALA A 47 3.14 -6.12 4.02
CA ALA A 47 2.38 -5.10 3.31
C ALA A 47 1.36 -4.47 4.26
N PRO A 48 1.55 -3.21 4.68
CA PRO A 48 0.55 -2.48 5.45
C PRO A 48 -0.61 -2.07 4.55
N LEU A 49 -1.79 -1.94 5.14
CA LEU A 49 -2.94 -1.30 4.51
C LEU A 49 -3.02 0.13 5.01
N TYR A 50 -2.96 1.12 4.11
CA TYR A 50 -3.05 2.52 4.53
C TYR A 50 -4.44 2.82 5.07
N LYS A 51 -4.50 3.67 6.09
CA LYS A 51 -5.75 4.09 6.71
C LYS A 51 -6.76 4.56 5.66
N GLY A 52 -8.00 4.11 5.76
CA GLY A 52 -9.10 4.44 4.85
C GLY A 52 -9.08 3.75 3.49
N HIS A 53 -8.01 2.98 3.16
CA HIS A 53 -7.92 2.25 1.89
C HIS A 53 -8.57 0.87 1.94
N GLY A 54 -8.97 0.38 0.77
CA GLY A 54 -9.46 -0.99 0.59
C GLY A 54 -10.90 -1.23 1.03
N GLY A 55 -11.61 -0.21 1.47
CA GLY A 55 -13.00 -0.28 1.94
C GLY A 55 -13.89 0.77 1.32
N ASP A 56 -14.89 1.22 2.09
CA ASP A 56 -15.82 2.25 1.66
C ASP A 56 -15.08 3.53 1.21
N PRO A 57 -15.38 4.09 0.03
CA PRO A 57 -14.79 5.34 -0.44
C PRO A 57 -14.92 6.51 0.52
N ASN A 58 -15.96 6.57 1.32
CA ASN A 58 -16.14 7.61 2.32
C ASN A 58 -15.04 7.57 3.39
N THR A 59 -14.60 6.38 3.79
CA THR A 59 -13.49 6.25 4.74
C THR A 59 -12.17 6.74 4.17
N LEU A 60 -11.96 6.57 2.85
CA LEU A 60 -10.78 7.10 2.17
C LEU A 60 -10.77 8.64 2.19
N ILE A 61 -11.91 9.26 1.89
CA ILE A 61 -12.07 10.73 1.83
C ILE A 61 -11.84 11.38 3.21
N GLU A 62 -12.17 10.68 4.29
CA GLU A 62 -11.98 11.14 5.67
C GLU A 62 -10.51 11.06 6.13
N THR A 63 -9.63 10.45 5.36
CA THR A 63 -8.21 10.30 5.69
C THR A 63 -7.33 11.22 4.84
N ASN A 64 -6.06 11.34 5.22
CA ASN A 64 -5.10 12.24 4.60
C ASN A 64 -3.72 11.56 4.43
N PRO A 65 -2.82 12.16 3.63
CA PRO A 65 -1.49 11.58 3.37
C PRO A 65 -0.63 11.36 4.62
N ILE A 66 -0.81 12.15 5.68
CA ILE A 66 -0.07 11.99 6.93
C ILE A 66 -0.48 10.68 7.61
N GLU A 67 -1.78 10.40 7.65
CA GLU A 67 -2.30 9.15 8.22
C GLU A 67 -1.88 7.92 7.40
N TRP A 68 -1.81 8.06 6.06
CA TRP A 68 -1.29 6.98 5.20
C TRP A 68 0.19 6.75 5.43
N TRP A 69 0.96 7.83 5.60
CA TRP A 69 2.37 7.75 5.95
C TRP A 69 2.57 7.06 7.32
N ASN A 70 1.75 7.36 8.30
CA ASN A 70 1.79 6.67 9.60
C ASN A 70 1.59 5.16 9.45
N SER A 71 0.69 4.73 8.55
CA SER A 71 0.52 3.29 8.24
C SER A 71 1.78 2.67 7.63
N VAL A 72 2.54 3.41 6.83
CA VAL A 72 3.84 2.96 6.29
C VAL A 72 4.86 2.78 7.42
N ILE A 73 4.96 3.74 8.33
CA ILE A 73 5.87 3.68 9.48
C ILE A 73 5.51 2.50 10.39
N GLU A 74 4.24 2.30 10.70
CA GLU A 74 3.77 1.15 11.45
C GLU A 74 4.15 -0.19 10.78
N GLY A 75 4.06 -0.25 9.45
CA GLY A 75 4.50 -1.42 8.69
C GLY A 75 6.01 -1.66 8.78
N TYR A 76 6.80 -0.61 8.69
CA TYR A 76 8.26 -0.71 8.90
C TYR A 76 8.58 -1.16 10.32
N ASP A 77 7.94 -0.58 11.33
CA ASP A 77 8.14 -0.92 12.74
C ASP A 77 7.70 -2.37 13.03
N THR A 78 6.67 -2.85 12.36
CA THR A 78 6.24 -4.27 12.42
C THR A 78 7.40 -5.20 12.06
N LEU A 79 8.10 -4.94 10.95
CA LEU A 79 9.27 -5.72 10.54
C LEU A 79 10.44 -5.56 11.53
N ARG A 80 10.69 -4.36 12.03
CA ARG A 80 11.73 -4.12 13.05
C ARG A 80 11.45 -4.89 14.34
N ASN A 81 10.20 -4.86 14.80
CA ASN A 81 9.78 -5.56 16.02
C ASN A 81 9.82 -7.09 15.87
N LEU A 82 9.67 -7.60 14.65
CA LEU A 82 9.89 -9.04 14.36
C LEU A 82 11.38 -9.42 14.33
N GLY A 83 12.30 -8.45 14.46
CA GLY A 83 13.74 -8.67 14.51
C GLY A 83 14.47 -8.53 13.17
N TYR A 84 13.81 -8.04 12.12
CA TYR A 84 14.46 -7.82 10.84
C TYR A 84 15.29 -6.54 10.85
N GLU A 85 16.59 -6.68 10.61
CA GLU A 85 17.53 -5.55 10.52
C GLU A 85 17.71 -5.07 9.08
N GLU A 86 17.72 -6.01 8.14
CA GLU A 86 17.86 -5.72 6.70
C GLU A 86 16.49 -5.61 6.04
N ILE A 87 16.00 -4.39 5.89
CA ILE A 87 14.68 -4.09 5.31
C ILE A 87 14.87 -3.28 4.03
N ALA A 88 14.33 -3.80 2.93
CA ALA A 88 14.11 -3.05 1.70
C ALA A 88 12.67 -2.55 1.65
N ALA A 89 12.43 -1.45 0.93
CA ALA A 89 11.09 -0.99 0.62
C ALA A 89 10.84 -1.03 -0.90
N ALA A 90 9.69 -1.53 -1.30
CA ALA A 90 9.27 -1.57 -2.69
C ALA A 90 7.81 -1.09 -2.79
N GLY A 91 7.54 -0.14 -3.67
CA GLY A 91 6.21 0.46 -3.75
C GLY A 91 5.75 0.81 -5.14
N VAL A 92 4.44 0.74 -5.34
CA VAL A 92 3.75 1.05 -6.60
C VAL A 92 3.14 2.44 -6.51
N SER A 93 3.36 3.29 -7.52
CA SER A 93 2.77 4.63 -7.62
C SER A 93 3.02 5.45 -6.34
N LEU A 94 2.00 5.83 -5.58
CA LEU A 94 2.15 6.49 -4.28
C LEU A 94 3.04 5.68 -3.32
N GLY A 95 2.93 4.36 -3.33
CA GLY A 95 3.79 3.48 -2.55
C GLY A 95 5.27 3.61 -2.93
N GLY A 96 5.57 3.91 -4.19
CA GLY A 96 6.92 4.23 -4.66
C GLY A 96 7.44 5.54 -4.06
N ILE A 97 6.60 6.57 -3.99
CA ILE A 97 6.93 7.85 -3.31
C ILE A 97 7.19 7.59 -1.82
N PHE A 98 6.33 6.82 -1.17
CA PHE A 98 6.52 6.46 0.23
C PHE A 98 7.79 5.64 0.47
N SER A 99 8.15 4.75 -0.48
CA SER A 99 9.42 4.02 -0.40
C SER A 99 10.62 4.96 -0.42
N LEU A 100 10.62 5.97 -1.29
CA LEU A 100 11.67 7.00 -1.33
C LEU A 100 11.73 7.80 -0.03
N LYS A 101 10.58 8.25 0.48
CA LYS A 101 10.50 8.96 1.75
C LYS A 101 11.01 8.10 2.91
N LEU A 102 10.67 6.82 2.92
CA LEU A 102 11.15 5.89 3.94
C LEU A 102 12.68 5.76 3.90
N GLY A 103 13.26 5.68 2.71
CA GLY A 103 14.71 5.62 2.54
C GLY A 103 15.47 6.84 3.05
N VAL A 104 14.80 8.00 3.12
CA VAL A 104 15.35 9.22 3.72
C VAL A 104 15.21 9.23 5.24
N GLU A 105 14.10 8.71 5.77
CA GLU A 105 13.74 8.83 7.19
C GLU A 105 14.11 7.62 8.05
N ARG A 106 14.34 6.46 7.42
CA ARG A 106 14.63 5.20 8.14
C ARG A 106 15.77 4.42 7.47
N PRO A 107 16.55 3.65 8.24
CA PRO A 107 17.52 2.74 7.65
C PRO A 107 16.86 1.71 6.74
N THR A 108 17.22 1.73 5.46
CA THR A 108 16.76 0.76 4.46
C THR A 108 17.94 0.24 3.64
N LYS A 109 17.89 -1.03 3.26
CA LYS A 109 18.95 -1.66 2.43
C LYS A 109 18.81 -1.34 0.94
N ALA A 110 17.59 -1.20 0.48
CA ALA A 110 17.28 -0.87 -0.90
C ALA A 110 15.90 -0.24 -1.01
N ILE A 111 15.72 0.58 -2.04
CA ILE A 111 14.45 1.17 -2.42
C ILE A 111 14.13 0.78 -3.85
N VAL A 112 12.92 0.29 -4.08
CA VAL A 112 12.40 -0.02 -5.41
C VAL A 112 11.11 0.77 -5.64
N THR A 113 11.08 1.50 -6.74
CA THR A 113 9.89 2.24 -7.15
C THR A 113 9.32 1.65 -8.44
N MET A 114 8.03 1.40 -8.45
CA MET A 114 7.31 0.88 -9.60
C MET A 114 6.25 1.89 -10.02
N SER A 115 6.44 2.50 -11.18
CA SER A 115 5.52 3.54 -11.73
C SER A 115 5.26 4.70 -10.76
N ALA A 116 6.26 5.09 -9.98
CA ALA A 116 6.14 6.26 -9.12
C ALA A 116 6.09 7.54 -9.98
N PRO A 117 5.14 8.47 -9.73
CA PRO A 117 5.07 9.70 -10.50
C PRO A 117 6.28 10.60 -10.18
N ALA A 118 7.00 11.01 -11.22
CA ALA A 118 8.12 11.96 -11.11
C ALA A 118 7.63 13.41 -10.95
N ILE A 119 6.40 13.69 -11.38
CA ILE A 119 5.76 15.00 -11.32
C ILE A 119 4.45 14.84 -10.56
N ALA A 120 4.14 15.81 -9.70
CA ALA A 120 2.88 15.85 -8.96
C ALA A 120 1.69 15.86 -9.94
N LYS A 121 0.72 14.99 -9.69
CA LYS A 121 -0.54 14.99 -10.46
C LYS A 121 -1.40 16.17 -10.02
N SER A 122 -2.18 16.68 -10.96
CA SER A 122 -3.14 17.74 -10.65
C SER A 122 -4.22 17.26 -9.67
N PRO A 123 -4.80 18.17 -8.86
CA PRO A 123 -5.92 17.83 -7.99
C PRO A 123 -7.08 17.15 -8.72
N GLU A 124 -7.39 17.58 -9.95
CA GLU A 124 -8.47 17.04 -10.77
C GLU A 124 -8.21 15.57 -11.14
N SER A 125 -6.96 15.23 -11.48
CA SER A 125 -6.59 13.85 -11.79
C SER A 125 -6.64 12.93 -10.58
N LEU A 126 -6.42 13.46 -9.37
CA LEU A 126 -6.58 12.70 -8.13
C LEU A 126 -8.06 12.52 -7.79
N GLN A 127 -8.88 13.54 -7.98
CA GLN A 127 -10.33 13.47 -7.78
C GLN A 127 -10.97 12.43 -8.71
N SER A 128 -10.60 12.40 -9.99
CA SER A 128 -11.14 11.41 -10.94
C SER A 128 -10.86 9.98 -10.48
N ARG A 129 -9.69 9.72 -9.91
CA ARG A 129 -9.35 8.39 -9.37
C ARG A 129 -10.20 8.00 -8.17
N ILE A 130 -10.55 8.96 -7.32
CA ILE A 130 -11.45 8.71 -6.17
C ILE A 130 -12.85 8.38 -6.70
N VAL A 131 -13.34 9.12 -7.70
CA VAL A 131 -14.64 8.87 -8.32
C VAL A 131 -14.68 7.48 -8.98
N ASP A 132 -13.66 7.13 -9.76
CA ASP A 132 -13.54 5.80 -10.38
C ASP A 132 -13.52 4.68 -9.33
N TYR A 133 -12.77 4.88 -8.26
CA TYR A 133 -12.74 3.95 -7.13
C TYR A 133 -14.13 3.79 -6.50
N ALA A 134 -14.82 4.90 -6.23
CA ALA A 134 -16.16 4.89 -5.63
C ALA A 134 -17.18 4.18 -6.53
N ILE A 135 -17.17 4.44 -7.84
CA ILE A 135 -18.05 3.77 -8.80
C ILE A 135 -17.79 2.27 -8.81
N ASN A 136 -16.53 1.86 -8.89
CA ASN A 136 -16.15 0.45 -8.93
C ASN A 136 -16.53 -0.27 -7.63
N TYR A 137 -16.28 0.36 -6.48
CA TYR A 137 -16.67 -0.18 -5.17
C TYR A 137 -18.18 -0.39 -5.07
N LYS A 138 -18.97 0.63 -5.44
CA LYS A 138 -20.45 0.55 -5.40
C LYS A 138 -20.99 -0.51 -6.35
N LYS A 139 -20.41 -0.67 -7.54
CA LYS A 139 -20.78 -1.76 -8.47
C LYS A 139 -20.52 -3.13 -7.85
N LEU A 140 -19.36 -3.32 -7.22
CA LEU A 140 -18.98 -4.59 -6.59
C LEU A 140 -19.80 -4.88 -5.33
N SER A 141 -20.17 -3.86 -4.56
CA SER A 141 -21.00 -3.99 -3.36
C SER A 141 -22.50 -4.12 -3.64
N GLY A 142 -22.93 -3.88 -4.88
CA GLY A 142 -24.34 -3.89 -5.27
C GLY A 142 -25.11 -2.65 -4.83
N THR A 143 -24.42 -1.56 -4.50
CA THR A 143 -25.01 -0.29 -4.05
C THR A 143 -24.89 0.83 -5.09
N TYR A 144 -24.51 0.50 -6.31
CA TYR A 144 -24.39 1.46 -7.38
C TYR A 144 -25.76 1.90 -7.90
N ASP A 145 -26.02 3.21 -7.87
CA ASP A 145 -27.17 3.86 -8.51
C ASP A 145 -26.61 4.78 -9.62
N PRO A 146 -26.98 4.55 -10.89
CA PRO A 146 -26.52 5.38 -12.01
C PRO A 146 -27.26 6.72 -12.15
N ASN A 147 -28.38 6.95 -11.38
CA ASN A 147 -29.22 8.15 -11.50
C ASN A 147 -28.75 9.29 -10.61
#